data_60585a96854e9e452f81b070e75fce94
#
_entry.id   60585a96854e9e452f81b070e75fce94
#
_cell.length_a   1.000
_cell.length_b   1.000
_cell.length_c   1.000
_cell.angle_alpha   90.00
_cell.angle_beta   90.00
_cell.angle_gamma   90.00
#
_symmetry.space_group_name_H-M   'P 1'
#
loop_
_entity.id
_entity.type
_entity.pdbx_description
1 polymer ?
#
loop_
_entity_poly.entity_id
_entity_poly.type
_entity_poly.pdbx_seq_one_letter_code
_entity_poly.pdbx_strand_id
1 'polypeptide(L)'
;NVIVSAGQHYEDHENPADHFPFAYASSTDHLTGKTDAICKRPDTDPLIFHTQTATEYWQRRGSLVHTDTRGNDLAEPENVRCYFWSSSQHFADPLLKKANNAGVCQNVNNVVWTSMFFRALLDNMDAWATKGTRPPESRVPRRKDGTLVDIETWRKGFPAIPYADWHRSRQVHGFHGKRCVRRFQCRHIEVQ
;
A
#
# COMPACT_ATOMS: atom_id res chain seq x y z
N ASN A 1 12.38 10.85 6.25
CA ASN A 1 12.39 9.40 6.23
C ASN A 1 12.57 8.89 7.64
N VAL A 2 11.48 8.69 8.32
CA VAL A 2 11.51 8.02 9.60
C VAL A 2 11.49 6.53 9.29
N ILE A 3 12.58 5.88 9.61
CA ILE A 3 12.65 4.44 9.57
C ILE A 3 11.89 3.94 10.79
N VAL A 4 10.67 3.52 10.57
CA VAL A 4 9.93 2.79 11.59
C VAL A 4 10.61 1.44 11.72
N SER A 5 11.11 1.13 12.90
CA SER A 5 11.72 -0.18 13.15
C SER A 5 10.70 -1.29 12.94
N ALA A 6 11.15 -2.44 12.49
CA ALA A 6 10.30 -3.56 12.10
C ALA A 6 9.34 -4.07 13.19
N GLY A 7 9.46 -3.63 14.42
CA GLY A 7 8.56 -4.00 15.52
C GLY A 7 7.45 -3.00 15.83
N GLN A 8 7.41 -1.85 15.15
CA GLN A 8 6.58 -0.72 15.56
C GLN A 8 5.39 -0.46 14.64
N HIS A 9 4.87 -1.46 13.98
CA HIS A 9 3.76 -1.35 13.04
C HIS A 9 2.44 -0.84 13.65
N TYR A 10 2.36 -0.75 14.96
CA TYR A 10 1.12 -0.44 15.68
C TYR A 10 1.20 0.85 16.48
N GLU A 11 2.31 1.54 16.38
CA GLU A 11 2.68 2.60 17.32
C GLU A 11 2.82 3.95 16.61
N ASP A 12 1.99 4.19 15.59
CA ASP A 12 1.92 5.47 14.89
C ASP A 12 1.68 6.65 15.85
N HIS A 13 1.10 6.38 17.03
CA HIS A 13 0.87 7.36 18.07
C HIS A 13 2.09 7.59 18.98
N GLU A 14 2.98 6.61 19.12
CA GLU A 14 4.22 6.72 19.89
C GLU A 14 5.37 7.26 19.04
N ASN A 15 5.32 6.97 17.75
CA ASN A 15 6.28 7.45 16.76
C ASN A 15 5.52 8.13 15.64
N PRO A 16 5.23 9.42 15.73
CA PRO A 16 4.64 10.20 14.65
C PRO A 16 5.64 10.22 13.49
N ALA A 17 5.56 9.20 12.69
CA ALA A 17 6.62 8.85 11.78
C ALA A 17 6.51 9.57 10.45
N ASP A 18 5.30 9.87 10.04
CA ASP A 18 5.06 10.31 8.68
C ASP A 18 5.03 11.83 8.60
N HIS A 19 6.11 12.39 8.13
CA HIS A 19 6.18 13.80 7.80
C HIS A 19 6.02 13.99 6.30
N PHE A 20 5.17 14.96 5.92
CA PHE A 20 5.08 15.40 4.54
C PHE A 20 6.47 15.83 4.01
N PRO A 21 6.87 15.48 2.78
CA PRO A 21 6.07 14.92 1.69
C PRO A 21 5.91 13.40 1.74
N PHE A 22 4.76 12.89 1.25
CA PHE A 22 4.47 11.46 1.18
C PHE A 22 4.61 10.90 -0.24
N ALA A 23 4.30 11.73 -1.25
CA ALA A 23 4.32 11.33 -2.66
C ALA A 23 5.66 11.61 -3.32
N TYR A 24 5.97 10.82 -4.34
CA TYR A 24 7.13 11.07 -5.19
C TYR A 24 6.97 12.34 -6.01
N ALA A 25 5.78 12.60 -6.51
CA ALA A 25 5.43 13.84 -7.21
C ALA A 25 5.17 15.00 -6.24
N SER A 26 5.31 16.22 -6.74
CA SER A 26 4.96 17.41 -5.97
C SER A 26 3.46 17.45 -5.67
N SER A 27 3.14 17.71 -4.44
CA SER A 27 1.76 17.87 -3.95
C SER A 27 1.70 18.87 -2.81
N THR A 28 0.51 19.35 -2.51
CA THR A 28 0.28 20.23 -1.37
C THR A 28 -0.49 19.47 -0.29
N ASP A 29 0.07 19.47 0.92
CA ASP A 29 -0.63 18.92 2.07
C ASP A 29 -1.79 19.83 2.47
N HIS A 30 -3.00 19.28 2.45
CA HIS A 30 -4.22 20.04 2.73
C HIS A 30 -4.36 20.50 4.19
N LEU A 31 -3.61 19.91 5.13
CA LEU A 31 -3.64 20.26 6.54
C LEU A 31 -2.68 21.40 6.87
N THR A 32 -1.48 21.35 6.30
CA THR A 32 -0.42 22.30 6.63
C THR A 32 -0.20 23.36 5.56
N GLY A 33 -0.74 23.18 4.35
CA GLY A 33 -0.51 24.02 3.20
C GLY A 33 0.89 23.92 2.60
N LYS A 34 1.74 23.03 3.11
CA LYS A 34 3.10 22.83 2.57
C LYS A 34 3.05 22.12 1.23
N THR A 35 3.87 22.59 0.30
CA THR A 35 4.07 21.94 -1.02
C THR A 35 5.46 21.37 -1.08
N ASP A 36 5.59 20.06 -1.38
CA ASP A 36 6.88 19.39 -1.51
C ASP A 36 6.72 18.06 -2.28
N ALA A 37 7.83 17.37 -2.54
CA ALA A 37 7.95 16.09 -3.20
C ALA A 37 9.05 15.24 -2.57
N ILE A 38 8.98 13.91 -2.68
CA ILE A 38 10.11 13.03 -2.36
C ILE A 38 11.17 13.16 -3.45
N CYS A 39 10.77 13.07 -4.73
CA CYS A 39 11.65 13.29 -5.88
C CYS A 39 11.63 14.77 -6.27
N LYS A 40 12.71 15.46 -6.04
CA LYS A 40 12.86 16.91 -6.30
C LYS A 40 14.23 17.33 -6.83
N ARG A 41 15.06 16.37 -7.12
CA ARG A 41 16.42 16.57 -7.64
C ARG A 41 16.62 15.71 -8.89
N PRO A 42 16.03 16.10 -10.04
CA PRO A 42 15.97 15.26 -11.24
C PRO A 42 17.33 14.71 -11.69
N ASP A 43 18.41 15.45 -11.43
CA ASP A 43 19.77 15.04 -11.81
C ASP A 43 20.36 13.94 -10.91
N THR A 44 19.81 13.75 -9.71
CA THR A 44 20.34 12.82 -8.68
C THR A 44 19.32 11.90 -8.07
N ASP A 45 18.04 12.10 -8.34
CA ASP A 45 17.00 11.19 -7.86
C ASP A 45 17.14 9.84 -8.57
N PRO A 46 17.11 8.72 -7.84
CA PRO A 46 17.32 7.39 -8.41
C PRO A 46 16.12 6.93 -9.24
N LEU A 47 16.33 5.87 -10.01
CA LEU A 47 15.23 5.05 -10.52
C LEU A 47 14.59 4.29 -9.36
N ILE A 48 13.25 4.29 -9.29
CA ILE A 48 12.53 3.77 -8.15
C ILE A 48 11.45 2.79 -8.59
N PHE A 49 11.48 1.59 -8.00
CA PHE A 49 10.31 0.73 -7.92
C PHE A 49 9.75 0.76 -6.51
N HIS A 50 8.52 1.22 -6.39
CA HIS A 50 7.78 1.19 -5.15
C HIS A 50 6.77 0.04 -5.19
N THR A 51 6.90 -0.91 -4.28
CA THR A 51 5.99 -2.05 -4.19
C THR A 51 5.23 -2.02 -2.90
N GLN A 52 3.97 -2.39 -2.96
CA GLN A 52 3.10 -2.48 -1.78
C GLN A 52 2.23 -3.72 -1.86
N THR A 53 2.09 -4.39 -0.75
CA THR A 53 1.07 -5.42 -0.56
C THR A 53 -0.28 -4.77 -0.19
N ALA A 54 -1.35 -5.56 -0.21
CA ALA A 54 -2.66 -5.07 0.21
C ALA A 54 -2.64 -4.58 1.67
N THR A 55 -1.83 -5.19 2.51
CA THR A 55 -1.70 -4.78 3.91
C THR A 55 -1.10 -3.37 4.04
N GLU A 56 0.00 -3.07 3.38
CA GLU A 56 0.60 -1.73 3.42
C GLU A 56 -0.32 -0.69 2.79
N TYR A 57 -0.90 -1.03 1.64
CA TYR A 57 -1.73 -0.09 0.91
C TYR A 57 -2.92 0.39 1.74
N TRP A 58 -3.66 -0.53 2.37
CA TRP A 58 -4.88 -0.20 3.11
C TRP A 58 -4.65 0.16 4.57
N GLN A 59 -3.66 -0.45 5.23
CA GLN A 59 -3.40 -0.22 6.65
C GLN A 59 -2.37 0.88 6.91
N ARG A 60 -1.50 1.15 5.93
CA ARG A 60 -0.39 2.09 6.05
C ARG A 60 -0.51 3.31 5.15
N ARG A 61 -1.73 3.58 4.67
CA ARG A 61 -2.01 4.74 3.81
C ARG A 61 -1.17 4.77 2.55
N GLY A 62 -0.91 3.59 1.98
CA GLY A 62 -0.02 3.43 0.83
C GLY A 62 -0.40 4.21 -0.42
N SER A 63 -1.67 4.61 -0.57
CA SER A 63 -2.09 5.48 -1.67
C SER A 63 -1.37 6.83 -1.69
N LEU A 64 -0.92 7.34 -0.54
CA LEU A 64 -0.23 8.64 -0.45
C LEU A 64 1.06 8.73 -1.26
N VAL A 65 1.64 7.62 -1.69
CA VAL A 65 2.83 7.65 -2.56
C VAL A 65 2.54 8.11 -3.98
N HIS A 66 1.27 8.02 -4.41
CA HIS A 66 0.82 8.36 -5.77
C HIS A 66 -0.44 9.25 -5.79
N THR A 67 -0.96 9.63 -4.64
CA THR A 67 -2.06 10.58 -4.50
C THR A 67 -1.63 11.79 -3.67
N ASP A 68 -2.37 12.90 -3.83
CA ASP A 68 -2.30 13.99 -2.87
C ASP A 68 -2.96 13.59 -1.53
N THR A 69 -2.89 14.46 -0.54
CA THR A 69 -3.48 14.23 0.79
C THR A 69 -5.01 14.31 0.83
N ARG A 70 -5.66 14.54 -0.32
CA ARG A 70 -7.12 14.43 -0.53
C ARG A 70 -7.50 13.21 -1.36
N GLY A 71 -6.50 12.40 -1.75
CA GLY A 71 -6.69 11.19 -2.53
C GLY A 71 -6.90 11.42 -4.03
N ASN A 72 -6.53 12.58 -4.56
CA ASN A 72 -6.51 12.80 -6.01
C ASN A 72 -5.25 12.22 -6.63
N ASP A 73 -5.38 11.66 -7.82
CA ASP A 73 -4.24 11.08 -8.54
C ASP A 73 -3.20 12.15 -8.87
N LEU A 74 -1.94 11.86 -8.61
CA LEU A 74 -0.81 12.69 -9.00
C LEU A 74 -0.18 12.18 -10.32
N ALA A 75 0.45 13.07 -11.06
CA ALA A 75 1.30 12.70 -12.17
C ALA A 75 2.53 11.95 -11.63
N GLU A 76 2.79 10.77 -12.19
CA GLU A 76 3.94 9.96 -11.78
C GLU A 76 5.23 10.52 -12.37
N PRO A 77 6.29 10.70 -11.55
CA PRO A 77 7.61 11.07 -12.08
C PRO A 77 8.16 10.00 -13.02
N GLU A 78 8.94 10.41 -14.02
CA GLU A 78 9.46 9.49 -15.04
C GLU A 78 10.38 8.40 -14.50
N ASN A 79 11.08 8.70 -13.40
CA ASN A 79 12.00 7.81 -12.71
C ASN A 79 11.33 6.91 -11.65
N VAL A 80 10.00 6.90 -11.56
CA VAL A 80 9.26 6.14 -10.56
C VAL A 80 8.29 5.18 -11.23
N ARG A 81 8.16 3.98 -10.68
CA ARG A 81 7.07 3.03 -10.95
C ARG A 81 6.56 2.45 -9.66
N CYS A 82 5.23 2.42 -9.54
CA CYS A 82 4.54 1.92 -8.34
C CYS A 82 3.72 0.68 -8.69
N TYR A 83 3.90 -0.39 -7.91
CA TYR A 83 3.20 -1.66 -8.11
C TYR A 83 2.49 -2.08 -6.83
N PHE A 84 1.19 -2.27 -6.93
CA PHE A 84 0.34 -2.77 -5.87
C PHE A 84 0.03 -4.25 -6.12
N TRP A 85 0.35 -5.08 -5.14
CA TRP A 85 0.07 -6.51 -5.19
C TRP A 85 -1.22 -6.80 -4.44
N SER A 86 -2.29 -6.90 -5.21
CA SER A 86 -3.62 -7.20 -4.66
C SER A 86 -3.62 -8.53 -3.92
N SER A 87 -4.45 -8.62 -2.90
CA SER A 87 -4.66 -9.85 -2.10
C SER A 87 -3.41 -10.39 -1.38
N SER A 88 -2.31 -9.67 -1.38
CA SER A 88 -1.08 -10.11 -0.70
C SER A 88 -1.03 -9.59 0.74
N GLN A 89 -0.40 -10.38 1.60
CA GLN A 89 -0.12 -10.01 2.98
C GLN A 89 1.23 -9.33 3.11
N HIS A 90 1.41 -8.58 4.20
CA HIS A 90 2.70 -7.98 4.54
C HIS A 90 3.82 -9.02 4.65
N PHE A 91 3.54 -10.11 5.33
CA PHE A 91 4.47 -11.24 5.42
C PHE A 91 4.01 -12.37 4.52
N ALA A 92 4.73 -12.57 3.42
CA ALA A 92 4.68 -13.82 2.69
C ALA A 92 5.91 -14.63 3.11
N ASP A 93 5.71 -15.72 3.86
CA ASP A 93 6.78 -16.67 4.09
C ASP A 93 7.12 -17.34 2.75
N PRO A 94 8.29 -17.08 2.16
CA PRO A 94 8.64 -17.64 0.85
C PRO A 94 8.82 -19.17 0.88
N LEU A 95 8.94 -19.73 2.07
CA LEU A 95 9.05 -21.17 2.28
C LEU A 95 7.70 -21.85 2.53
N LEU A 96 6.65 -21.07 2.73
CA LEU A 96 5.33 -21.59 3.00
C LEU A 96 4.74 -22.20 1.72
N LYS A 97 4.61 -23.53 1.69
CA LYS A 97 4.11 -24.26 0.52
C LYS A 97 2.59 -24.30 0.43
N LYS A 98 1.90 -24.04 1.52
CA LYS A 98 0.44 -24.04 1.60
C LYS A 98 -0.04 -23.04 2.64
N ALA A 99 -1.25 -22.53 2.43
CA ALA A 99 -1.91 -21.67 3.41
C ALA A 99 -2.06 -22.41 4.74
N ASN A 100 -1.83 -21.72 5.83
CA ASN A 100 -2.02 -22.24 7.18
C ASN A 100 -2.89 -21.26 8.00
N ASN A 101 -3.37 -21.74 9.11
CA ASN A 101 -4.07 -20.93 10.07
C ASN A 101 -3.06 -20.35 11.06
N ALA A 102 -2.82 -19.05 11.01
CA ALA A 102 -1.87 -18.37 11.87
C ALA A 102 -2.59 -17.65 13.02
N GLY A 103 -2.23 -18.02 14.25
CA GLY A 103 -2.70 -17.36 15.46
C GLY A 103 -4.19 -17.53 15.72
N VAL A 104 -4.90 -16.40 15.93
CA VAL A 104 -6.32 -16.37 16.32
C VAL A 104 -7.29 -16.32 15.14
N CYS A 105 -6.80 -16.50 13.93
CA CYS A 105 -7.62 -16.45 12.73
C CYS A 105 -8.46 -17.72 12.56
N GLN A 106 -9.72 -17.55 12.14
CA GLN A 106 -10.59 -18.68 11.81
C GLN A 106 -10.30 -19.26 10.44
N ASN A 107 -9.86 -18.41 9.51
CA ASN A 107 -9.54 -18.79 8.15
C ASN A 107 -8.03 -18.91 7.96
N VAL A 108 -7.64 -19.71 7.00
CA VAL A 108 -6.24 -19.81 6.59
C VAL A 108 -5.77 -18.50 5.97
N ASN A 109 -4.48 -18.22 6.10
CA ASN A 109 -3.87 -17.07 5.47
C ASN A 109 -3.85 -17.25 3.94
N ASN A 110 -4.09 -16.15 3.22
CA ASN A 110 -3.83 -16.13 1.79
C ASN A 110 -2.32 -16.07 1.55
N VAL A 111 -1.82 -16.98 0.74
CA VAL A 111 -0.40 -17.03 0.40
C VAL A 111 -0.20 -16.57 -1.04
N VAL A 112 0.28 -15.35 -1.18
CA VAL A 112 0.72 -14.83 -2.48
C VAL A 112 2.24 -14.90 -2.53
N TRP A 113 2.76 -15.62 -3.52
CA TRP A 113 4.19 -15.79 -3.71
C TRP A 113 4.78 -14.58 -4.44
N THR A 114 5.32 -13.65 -3.69
CA THR A 114 5.80 -12.38 -4.22
C THR A 114 7.20 -12.49 -4.85
N SER A 115 7.93 -13.56 -4.57
CA SER A 115 9.31 -13.74 -5.05
C SER A 115 9.46 -13.69 -6.57
N MET A 116 8.46 -14.20 -7.31
CA MET A 116 8.48 -14.16 -8.78
C MET A 116 8.34 -12.72 -9.30
N PHE A 117 7.54 -11.91 -8.63
CA PHE A 117 7.38 -10.51 -8.99
C PHE A 117 8.66 -9.72 -8.73
N PHE A 118 9.31 -9.95 -7.59
CA PHE A 118 10.59 -9.29 -7.28
C PHE A 118 11.68 -9.65 -8.27
N ARG A 119 11.77 -10.92 -8.70
CA ARG A 119 12.73 -11.29 -9.73
C ARG A 119 12.47 -10.58 -11.05
N ALA A 120 11.21 -10.56 -11.50
CA ALA A 120 10.85 -9.84 -12.71
C ALA A 120 11.12 -8.33 -12.61
N LEU A 121 10.86 -7.73 -11.45
CA LEU A 121 11.19 -6.33 -11.22
C LEU A 121 12.70 -6.08 -11.20
N LEU A 122 13.50 -6.99 -10.67
CA LEU A 122 14.95 -6.88 -10.69
C LEU A 122 15.50 -6.86 -12.13
N ASP A 123 15.02 -7.79 -12.97
CA ASP A 123 15.40 -7.83 -14.39
C ASP A 123 14.96 -6.55 -15.13
N ASN A 124 13.76 -6.03 -14.82
CA ASN A 124 13.28 -4.77 -15.37
C ASN A 124 14.10 -3.57 -14.89
N MET A 125 14.53 -3.56 -13.63
CA MET A 125 15.38 -2.48 -13.10
C MET A 125 16.74 -2.49 -13.74
N ASP A 126 17.36 -3.66 -13.92
CA ASP A 126 18.62 -3.78 -14.64
C ASP A 126 18.50 -3.26 -16.07
N ALA A 127 17.48 -3.67 -16.81
CA ALA A 127 17.24 -3.18 -18.17
C ALA A 127 16.98 -1.68 -18.22
N TRP A 128 16.28 -1.14 -17.23
CA TRP A 128 16.02 0.29 -17.13
C TRP A 128 17.30 1.08 -16.86
N ALA A 129 18.08 0.64 -15.88
CA ALA A 129 19.31 1.33 -15.47
C ALA A 129 20.43 1.22 -16.51
N THR A 130 20.56 0.06 -17.18
CA THR A 130 21.70 -0.18 -18.10
C THR A 130 21.40 0.13 -19.55
N LYS A 131 20.14 -0.02 -19.99
CA LYS A 131 19.73 0.11 -21.39
C LYS A 131 18.70 1.19 -21.64
N GLY A 132 18.22 1.86 -20.59
CA GLY A 132 17.13 2.83 -20.69
C GLY A 132 15.76 2.22 -21.06
N THR A 133 15.64 0.89 -21.04
CA THR A 133 14.38 0.21 -21.36
C THR A 133 13.38 0.45 -20.24
N ARG A 134 12.34 1.24 -20.53
CA ARG A 134 11.32 1.55 -19.51
C ARG A 134 10.58 0.28 -19.08
N PRO A 135 10.40 0.09 -17.76
CA PRO A 135 9.60 -1.01 -17.24
C PRO A 135 8.10 -0.82 -17.54
N PRO A 136 7.28 -1.85 -17.33
CA PRO A 136 5.83 -1.72 -17.42
C PRO A 136 5.31 -0.54 -16.61
N GLU A 137 4.21 0.06 -17.05
CA GLU A 137 3.58 1.16 -16.35
C GLU A 137 3.12 0.75 -14.94
N SER A 138 3.06 1.72 -14.06
CA SER A 138 2.58 1.53 -12.69
C SER A 138 1.20 0.90 -12.63
N ARG A 139 1.04 -0.01 -11.68
CA ARG A 139 -0.20 -0.72 -11.40
C ARG A 139 -0.63 -0.44 -9.97
N VAL A 140 -1.35 0.64 -9.78
CA VAL A 140 -1.94 1.06 -8.50
C VAL A 140 -3.39 1.48 -8.71
N PRO A 141 -4.25 1.40 -7.69
CA PRO A 141 -5.61 1.93 -7.79
C PRO A 141 -5.59 3.42 -8.09
N ARG A 142 -6.46 3.88 -9.00
CA ARG A 142 -6.55 5.28 -9.41
C ARG A 142 -8.00 5.76 -9.45
N ARG A 143 -8.22 7.02 -9.13
CA ARG A 143 -9.55 7.64 -9.25
C ARG A 143 -9.99 7.78 -10.71
N LYS A 144 -9.07 8.14 -11.57
CA LYS A 144 -9.34 8.36 -13.00
C LYS A 144 -9.92 7.15 -13.74
N ASP A 145 -9.61 5.94 -13.26
CA ASP A 145 -10.11 4.69 -13.85
C ASP A 145 -11.15 3.97 -12.96
N GLY A 146 -11.54 4.60 -11.85
CA GLY A 146 -12.56 4.08 -10.94
C GLY A 146 -12.11 2.92 -10.06
N THR A 147 -10.82 2.62 -10.03
CA THR A 147 -10.27 1.54 -9.17
C THR A 147 -9.94 2.03 -7.75
N LEU A 148 -9.81 3.36 -7.56
CA LEU A 148 -9.74 4.00 -6.25
C LEU A 148 -11.01 4.80 -6.01
N VAL A 149 -11.86 4.32 -5.12
CA VAL A 149 -13.16 4.92 -4.83
C VAL A 149 -13.27 5.30 -3.35
N ASP A 150 -14.26 6.13 -3.03
CA ASP A 150 -14.56 6.42 -1.63
C ASP A 150 -15.20 5.21 -0.92
N ILE A 151 -15.16 5.23 0.40
CA ILE A 151 -15.63 4.12 1.24
C ILE A 151 -17.12 3.79 1.04
N GLU A 152 -17.96 4.77 0.73
CA GLU A 152 -19.39 4.55 0.54
C GLU A 152 -19.67 3.89 -0.81
N THR A 153 -18.94 4.27 -1.85
CA THR A 153 -19.00 3.62 -3.17
C THR A 153 -18.51 2.17 -3.07
N TRP A 154 -17.39 1.94 -2.39
CA TRP A 154 -16.87 0.61 -2.15
C TRP A 154 -17.89 -0.27 -1.39
N ARG A 155 -18.50 0.26 -0.34
CA ARG A 155 -19.51 -0.47 0.44
C ARG A 155 -20.71 -0.91 -0.36
N LYS A 156 -21.19 -0.07 -1.26
CA LYS A 156 -22.33 -0.40 -2.13
C LYS A 156 -22.01 -1.54 -3.09
N GLY A 157 -20.77 -1.60 -3.54
CA GLY A 157 -20.30 -2.66 -4.45
C GLY A 157 -19.81 -3.92 -3.73
N PHE A 158 -19.66 -3.89 -2.41
CA PHE A 158 -19.09 -5.03 -1.68
C PHE A 158 -20.09 -6.19 -1.60
N PRO A 159 -19.70 -7.41 -2.00
CA PRO A 159 -20.61 -8.54 -1.98
C PRO A 159 -20.99 -8.91 -0.55
N ALA A 160 -22.22 -9.42 -0.36
CA ALA A 160 -22.67 -9.96 0.91
C ALA A 160 -21.95 -11.29 1.19
N ILE A 161 -20.87 -11.23 1.94
CA ILE A 161 -20.10 -12.41 2.32
C ILE A 161 -20.52 -12.82 3.73
N PRO A 162 -20.95 -14.07 3.96
CA PRO A 162 -21.28 -14.54 5.29
C PRO A 162 -20.16 -14.31 6.29
N TYR A 163 -20.49 -13.81 7.47
CA TYR A 163 -19.53 -13.50 8.54
C TYR A 163 -18.55 -12.34 8.27
N ALA A 164 -18.64 -11.66 7.13
CA ALA A 164 -17.93 -10.45 6.88
C ALA A 164 -18.67 -9.26 7.48
N ASP A 165 -18.14 -8.72 8.57
CA ASP A 165 -18.72 -7.55 9.24
C ASP A 165 -17.88 -6.31 8.92
N TRP A 166 -18.19 -5.64 7.81
CA TRP A 166 -17.53 -4.42 7.41
C TRP A 166 -17.97 -3.18 8.22
N HIS A 167 -19.07 -3.27 8.98
CA HIS A 167 -19.48 -2.17 9.87
C HIS A 167 -18.42 -1.88 10.94
N ARG A 168 -17.65 -2.87 11.32
CA ARG A 168 -16.54 -2.70 12.26
C ARG A 168 -15.32 -1.99 11.67
N SER A 169 -15.22 -1.88 10.35
CA SER A 169 -14.13 -1.13 9.71
C SER A 169 -14.23 0.39 9.94
N ARG A 170 -15.39 0.90 10.38
CA ARG A 170 -15.52 2.30 10.83
C ARG A 170 -14.58 2.64 11.99
N GLN A 171 -14.18 1.67 12.78
CA GLN A 171 -13.29 1.90 13.92
C GLN A 171 -11.80 1.94 13.53
N VAL A 172 -11.47 1.61 12.29
CA VAL A 172 -10.07 1.66 11.81
C VAL A 172 -9.63 3.09 11.50
N HIS A 173 -10.56 4.00 11.25
CA HIS A 173 -10.25 5.43 11.06
C HIS A 173 -10.30 6.25 12.36
N GLY A 174 -10.79 5.68 13.44
CA GLY A 174 -10.73 6.24 14.77
C GLY A 174 -9.74 5.45 15.60
N PHE A 175 -8.65 6.06 15.93
CA PHE A 175 -7.62 5.58 16.85
C PHE A 175 -8.23 5.08 18.16
N HIS A 176 -8.64 3.82 18.25
CA HIS A 176 -8.89 3.19 19.54
C HIS A 176 -8.68 1.68 19.49
N GLY A 177 -7.56 1.27 20.07
CA GLY A 177 -7.40 0.02 20.79
C GLY A 177 -6.91 -1.19 20.02
N LYS A 178 -5.88 -1.79 20.54
CA LYS A 178 -5.16 -3.03 20.20
C LYS A 178 -6.04 -4.24 19.78
N ARG A 179 -7.35 -4.20 20.03
CA ARG A 179 -8.28 -5.31 19.71
C ARG A 179 -8.78 -5.29 18.26
N CYS A 180 -8.82 -4.12 17.62
CA CYS A 180 -9.38 -4.02 16.27
C CYS A 180 -8.43 -4.53 15.19
N VAL A 181 -7.13 -4.27 15.34
CA VAL A 181 -6.10 -4.69 14.38
C VAL A 181 -5.99 -6.22 14.32
N ARG A 182 -6.04 -6.92 15.47
CA ARG A 182 -5.98 -8.39 15.48
C ARG A 182 -7.19 -9.04 14.79
N ARG A 183 -8.38 -8.46 14.91
CA ARG A 183 -9.58 -9.00 14.25
C ARG A 183 -9.61 -8.72 12.76
N PHE A 184 -9.04 -7.60 12.32
CA PHE A 184 -8.98 -7.26 10.90
C PHE A 184 -8.01 -8.16 10.13
N GLN A 185 -6.86 -8.50 10.70
CA GLN A 185 -5.92 -9.47 10.12
C GLN A 185 -6.52 -10.87 9.98
N CYS A 186 -7.44 -11.25 10.89
CA CYS A 186 -8.10 -12.54 10.85
C CYS A 186 -9.30 -12.64 9.89
N ARG A 187 -9.79 -11.51 9.38
CA ARG A 187 -10.97 -11.44 8.52
C ARG A 187 -10.67 -10.74 7.19
N HIS A 188 -9.49 -10.95 6.67
CA HIS A 188 -9.17 -10.49 5.32
C HIS A 188 -10.09 -11.18 4.32
N ILE A 189 -11.02 -10.39 3.82
CA ILE A 189 -11.81 -10.75 2.65
C ILE A 189 -11.12 -10.08 1.49
N GLU A 190 -10.63 -10.90 0.60
CA GLU A 190 -10.07 -10.46 -0.65
C GLU A 190 -11.17 -9.85 -1.49
N VAL A 191 -10.98 -8.62 -1.90
CA VAL A 191 -11.75 -8.03 -2.98
C VAL A 191 -10.97 -8.33 -4.25
N GLN A 192 -11.55 -9.16 -5.12
CA GLN A 192 -11.03 -9.40 -6.46
C GLN A 192 -11.16 -8.16 -7.31
#